data_c4c48723b648ec9af996fd9c655051bb
#
_entry.id   c4c48723b648ec9af996fd9c655051bb
#
_cell.length_a   1.000
_cell.length_b   1.000
_cell.length_c   1.000
_cell.angle_alpha   90.00
_cell.angle_beta   90.00
_cell.angle_gamma   90.00
#
_symmetry.space_group_name_H-M   'P 1'
#
loop_
_entity.id
_entity.type
_entity.pdbx_description
1 polymer ?
#
loop_
_entity_poly.entity_id
_entity_poly.type
_entity_poly.pdbx_seq_one_letter_code
_entity_poly.pdbx_strand_id
1 'polypeptide(L)'
;QPIVIGRHAFGDQYRATDFLIPGEGNLEVKWTSKDGKNKKEFKVFDFPGSGTALTMYNLDDSIKNFARACMNYGLGRKWPVYLSTKNTILKAYDGRFKDLFQEVFEKEFSDKFKKANITYEHRLIDDMVACAMKWNGGYIWACKNYDGDVQSDTVAQGFGSLGLMTSVLMSPDGKTVESEAAHGTVTRHYRMHQQGKETSTNPIASIFAWTRGLAHRGKLDGNEELIKFSANIEEVCIETCLLYTSPSPR
;
A
#
# COMPACT_ATOMS: atom_id res chain seq x y z
N GLN A 1 -18.13 -2.51 -3.27
CA GLN A 1 -17.17 -1.77 -4.12
C GLN A 1 -15.73 -2.17 -3.74
N PRO A 2 -14.75 -2.03 -4.65
CA PRO A 2 -13.35 -2.32 -4.32
C PRO A 2 -12.81 -1.43 -3.20
N ILE A 3 -11.88 -1.99 -2.41
CA ILE A 3 -11.04 -1.24 -1.48
C ILE A 3 -9.66 -1.11 -2.15
N VAL A 4 -9.14 0.10 -2.22
CA VAL A 4 -7.79 0.34 -2.76
C VAL A 4 -6.84 0.61 -1.60
N ILE A 5 -5.88 -0.28 -1.39
CA ILE A 5 -4.82 -0.09 -0.40
C ILE A 5 -3.68 0.66 -1.06
N GLY A 6 -3.42 1.89 -0.61
CA GLY A 6 -2.22 2.64 -0.94
C GLY A 6 -1.11 2.29 0.04
N ARG A 7 -0.01 1.71 -0.44
CA ARG A 7 1.17 1.40 0.38
C ARG A 7 2.29 2.40 0.10
N HIS A 8 2.82 3.02 1.14
CA HIS A 8 4.02 3.84 1.04
C HIS A 8 5.25 2.94 0.90
N ALA A 9 5.64 2.62 -0.34
CA ALA A 9 6.69 1.65 -0.65
C ALA A 9 8.12 2.16 -0.39
N PHE A 10 8.32 2.90 0.70
CA PHE A 10 9.64 3.43 1.10
C PHE A 10 9.79 3.49 2.62
N GLY A 11 11.02 3.25 3.10
CA GLY A 11 11.36 3.45 4.50
C GLY A 11 10.76 2.42 5.45
N ASP A 12 10.60 2.83 6.71
CA ASP A 12 10.06 2.04 7.81
C ASP A 12 10.86 0.73 8.01
N GLN A 13 10.20 -0.39 8.31
CA GLN A 13 10.84 -1.68 8.55
C GLN A 13 11.64 -2.20 7.34
N TYR A 14 11.29 -1.82 6.12
CA TYR A 14 11.93 -2.28 4.86
C TYR A 14 13.28 -1.61 4.58
N ARG A 15 13.60 -0.56 5.32
CA ARG A 15 14.89 0.16 5.29
C ARG A 15 15.50 0.28 6.67
N ALA A 16 15.10 -0.57 7.59
CA ALA A 16 15.58 -0.57 8.95
C ALA A 16 17.00 -1.13 9.06
N THR A 17 17.69 -0.71 10.12
CA THR A 17 18.87 -1.40 10.62
C THR A 17 18.48 -2.15 11.87
N ASP A 18 18.50 -3.46 11.83
CA ASP A 18 18.19 -4.36 12.93
C ASP A 18 19.42 -5.18 13.30
N PHE A 19 19.56 -5.48 14.59
CA PHE A 19 20.73 -6.20 15.10
C PHE A 19 20.45 -6.85 16.45
N LEU A 20 21.25 -7.87 16.76
CA LEU A 20 21.21 -8.54 18.05
C LEU A 20 22.07 -7.79 19.07
N ILE A 21 21.57 -7.68 20.28
CA ILE A 21 22.29 -7.20 21.45
C ILE A 21 22.89 -8.43 22.13
N PRO A 22 24.22 -8.55 22.24
CA PRO A 22 24.85 -9.78 22.71
C PRO A 22 24.83 -9.97 24.24
N GLY A 23 24.55 -8.90 25.00
CA GLY A 23 24.60 -8.98 26.45
C GLY A 23 24.24 -7.64 27.12
N GLU A 24 24.64 -7.52 28.39
CA GLU A 24 24.42 -6.29 29.18
C GLU A 24 25.09 -5.06 28.52
N GLY A 25 24.39 -3.92 28.50
CA GLY A 25 24.90 -2.68 27.93
C GLY A 25 23.81 -1.64 27.68
N ASN A 26 24.19 -0.49 27.16
CA ASN A 26 23.25 0.55 26.79
C ASN A 26 23.09 0.71 25.28
N LEU A 27 21.90 1.05 24.84
CA LEU A 27 21.57 1.41 23.46
C LEU A 27 21.29 2.91 23.38
N GLU A 28 22.00 3.56 22.48
CA GLU A 28 21.82 4.97 22.19
C GLU A 28 21.62 5.19 20.69
N VAL A 29 20.85 6.21 20.33
CA VAL A 29 20.68 6.69 18.94
C VAL A 29 21.23 8.10 18.85
N LYS A 30 22.10 8.32 17.90
CA LYS A 30 22.74 9.59 17.63
C LYS A 30 22.44 10.08 16.23
N TRP A 31 22.04 11.34 16.13
CA TRP A 31 21.94 12.07 14.87
C TRP A 31 22.88 13.26 14.88
N THR A 32 23.60 13.46 13.76
CA THR A 32 24.51 14.60 13.58
C THR A 32 24.20 15.27 12.24
N SER A 33 24.06 16.59 12.23
CA SER A 33 23.90 17.35 10.99
C SER A 33 25.14 17.22 10.09
N LYS A 34 24.97 17.41 8.77
CA LYS A 34 26.04 17.26 7.78
C LYS A 34 27.24 18.16 8.07
N ASP A 35 27.02 19.36 8.63
CA ASP A 35 28.06 20.32 9.01
C ASP A 35 28.66 20.03 10.42
N GLY A 36 28.20 19.00 11.10
CA GLY A 36 28.65 18.57 12.42
C GLY A 36 28.25 19.48 13.59
N LYS A 37 27.55 20.60 13.33
CA LYS A 37 27.23 21.60 14.35
C LYS A 37 26.07 21.21 15.27
N ASN A 38 25.09 20.48 14.73
CA ASN A 38 23.94 20.06 15.49
C ASN A 38 24.01 18.54 15.73
N LYS A 39 23.76 18.17 16.97
CA LYS A 39 23.74 16.76 17.41
C LYS A 39 22.50 16.52 18.27
N LYS A 40 21.91 15.37 18.12
CA LYS A 40 20.87 14.86 19.00
C LYS A 40 21.25 13.44 19.42
N GLU A 41 21.18 13.17 20.70
CA GLU A 41 21.50 11.87 21.29
C GLU A 41 20.31 11.45 22.15
N PHE A 42 19.89 10.20 22.00
CA PHE A 42 18.77 9.64 22.72
C PHE A 42 19.21 8.31 23.33
N LYS A 43 19.14 8.22 24.66
CA LYS A 43 19.23 6.95 25.33
C LYS A 43 17.94 6.18 25.06
N VAL A 44 18.06 4.98 24.51
CA VAL A 44 16.92 4.14 24.15
C VAL A 44 16.60 3.18 25.30
N PHE A 45 17.58 2.36 25.72
CA PHE A 45 17.39 1.35 26.75
C PHE A 45 18.70 0.87 27.35
N ASP A 46 18.68 0.50 28.65
CA ASP A 46 19.76 -0.23 29.31
C ASP A 46 19.40 -1.70 29.34
N PHE A 47 20.10 -2.49 28.53
CA PHE A 47 19.88 -3.93 28.46
C PHE A 47 20.49 -4.63 29.67
N PRO A 48 19.72 -5.41 30.44
CA PRO A 48 20.24 -6.22 31.52
C PRO A 48 20.81 -7.57 31.03
N GLY A 49 20.77 -7.83 29.74
CA GLY A 49 21.24 -9.06 29.08
C GLY A 49 21.05 -8.96 27.58
N SER A 50 21.09 -10.11 26.89
CA SER A 50 20.91 -10.16 25.44
C SER A 50 19.52 -9.74 25.01
N GLY A 51 19.40 -9.23 23.77
CA GLY A 51 18.15 -8.77 23.20
C GLY A 51 18.27 -8.47 21.71
N THR A 52 17.35 -7.66 21.21
CA THR A 52 17.37 -7.18 19.83
C THR A 52 16.99 -5.71 19.77
N ALA A 53 17.47 -5.01 18.77
CA ALA A 53 17.15 -3.61 18.51
C ALA A 53 16.93 -3.35 17.03
N LEU A 54 16.17 -2.29 16.75
CA LEU A 54 15.86 -1.86 15.38
C LEU A 54 15.77 -0.34 15.36
N THR A 55 16.33 0.25 14.30
CA THR A 55 16.12 1.66 13.94
C THR A 55 15.53 1.74 12.54
N MET A 56 14.52 2.57 12.37
CA MET A 56 13.90 2.84 11.07
C MET A 56 13.77 4.33 10.83
N TYR A 57 13.59 4.73 9.57
CA TYR A 57 13.47 6.12 9.17
C TYR A 57 12.51 6.32 8.00
N ASN A 58 12.12 7.56 7.79
CA ASN A 58 11.43 8.00 6.60
C ASN A 58 11.82 9.44 6.22
N LEU A 59 11.40 9.89 5.04
CA LEU A 59 11.71 11.22 4.51
C LEU A 59 10.42 12.02 4.29
N ASP A 60 10.42 13.29 4.68
CA ASP A 60 9.29 14.21 4.49
C ASP A 60 8.81 14.28 3.06
N ASP A 61 9.75 14.42 2.10
CA ASP A 61 9.40 14.51 0.68
C ASP A 61 8.79 13.21 0.15
N SER A 62 9.26 12.05 0.62
CA SER A 62 8.68 10.76 0.27
C SER A 62 7.25 10.63 0.80
N ILE A 63 7.01 11.03 2.04
CA ILE A 63 5.67 11.03 2.65
C ILE A 63 4.73 11.99 1.91
N LYS A 64 5.18 13.22 1.61
CA LYS A 64 4.38 14.19 0.84
C LYS A 64 4.06 13.70 -0.57
N ASN A 65 5.00 13.06 -1.25
CA ASN A 65 4.79 12.49 -2.57
C ASN A 65 3.78 11.34 -2.53
N PHE A 66 3.84 10.51 -1.51
CA PHE A 66 2.85 9.46 -1.30
C PHE A 66 1.46 10.04 -1.01
N ALA A 67 1.37 11.11 -0.21
CA ALA A 67 0.11 11.82 0.01
C ALA A 67 -0.49 12.32 -1.31
N ARG A 68 0.33 12.97 -2.17
CA ARG A 68 -0.11 13.42 -3.50
C ARG A 68 -0.61 12.28 -4.38
N ALA A 69 0.10 11.16 -4.40
CA ALA A 69 -0.31 9.98 -5.15
C ALA A 69 -1.69 9.48 -4.69
N CYS A 70 -1.90 9.33 -3.38
CA CYS A 70 -3.18 8.89 -2.82
C CYS A 70 -4.32 9.89 -3.11
N MET A 71 -4.07 11.20 -2.96
CA MET A 71 -5.06 12.23 -3.21
C MET A 71 -5.44 12.31 -4.69
N ASN A 72 -4.46 12.25 -5.60
CA ASN A 72 -4.73 12.21 -7.05
C ASN A 72 -5.50 10.95 -7.46
N TYR A 73 -5.18 9.81 -6.88
CA TYR A 73 -5.90 8.56 -7.15
C TYR A 73 -7.34 8.63 -6.66
N GLY A 74 -7.57 9.20 -5.46
CA GLY A 74 -8.90 9.44 -4.91
C GLY A 74 -9.73 10.37 -5.79
N LEU A 75 -9.15 11.49 -6.25
CA LEU A 75 -9.80 12.39 -7.19
C LEU A 75 -10.18 11.71 -8.51
N GLY A 76 -9.27 10.93 -9.09
CA GLY A 76 -9.51 10.22 -10.35
C GLY A 76 -10.64 9.19 -10.25
N ARG A 77 -10.90 8.64 -9.07
CA ARG A 77 -12.01 7.70 -8.80
C ARG A 77 -13.24 8.36 -8.19
N LYS A 78 -13.13 9.59 -7.75
CA LYS A 78 -14.15 10.28 -6.93
C LYS A 78 -14.45 9.52 -5.62
N TRP A 79 -13.40 9.03 -4.99
CA TRP A 79 -13.46 8.25 -3.75
C TRP A 79 -12.76 8.98 -2.61
N PRO A 80 -13.27 8.87 -1.37
CA PRO A 80 -12.61 9.43 -0.20
C PRO A 80 -11.26 8.74 0.05
N VAL A 81 -10.38 9.46 0.73
CA VAL A 81 -9.03 8.98 1.10
C VAL A 81 -8.91 8.96 2.62
N TYR A 82 -8.49 7.83 3.15
CA TYR A 82 -8.22 7.64 4.57
C TYR A 82 -6.75 7.30 4.77
N LEU A 83 -6.02 8.11 5.54
CA LEU A 83 -4.70 7.75 6.04
C LEU A 83 -4.85 7.02 7.36
N SER A 84 -4.19 5.90 7.55
CA SER A 84 -4.10 5.26 8.85
C SER A 84 -2.69 5.23 9.42
N THR A 85 -2.59 5.46 10.73
CA THR A 85 -1.35 5.40 11.50
C THR A 85 -1.63 4.92 12.94
N LYS A 86 -0.59 4.71 13.73
CA LYS A 86 -0.69 4.52 15.18
C LYS A 86 -0.02 5.67 15.94
N ASN A 87 -0.34 6.90 15.56
CA ASN A 87 0.24 8.11 16.13
C ASN A 87 -0.03 8.31 17.64
N THR A 88 -0.98 7.60 18.21
CA THR A 88 -1.20 7.56 19.65
C THR A 88 -0.06 6.86 20.40
N ILE A 89 0.67 5.98 19.76
CA ILE A 89 1.85 5.26 20.26
C ILE A 89 3.13 5.87 19.68
N LEU A 90 3.26 5.91 18.36
CA LEU A 90 4.41 6.50 17.67
C LEU A 90 4.17 8.00 17.42
N LYS A 91 4.15 8.77 18.51
CA LYS A 91 3.69 10.17 18.48
C LYS A 91 4.48 11.06 17.52
N ALA A 92 5.80 10.91 17.46
CA ALA A 92 6.65 11.68 16.55
C ALA A 92 6.67 11.08 15.15
N TYR A 93 6.93 9.77 15.04
CA TYR A 93 7.11 9.09 13.74
C TYR A 93 5.80 9.06 12.93
N ASP A 94 4.76 8.47 13.47
CA ASP A 94 3.46 8.40 12.83
C ASP A 94 2.74 9.75 12.82
N GLY A 95 2.98 10.59 13.85
CA GLY A 95 2.52 11.97 13.88
C GLY A 95 3.05 12.77 12.68
N ARG A 96 4.30 12.54 12.26
CA ARG A 96 4.86 13.20 11.08
C ARG A 96 4.12 12.83 9.79
N PHE A 97 3.74 11.55 9.61
CA PHE A 97 2.90 11.12 8.48
C PHE A 97 1.56 11.86 8.48
N LYS A 98 0.87 11.86 9.62
CA LYS A 98 -0.42 12.55 9.79
C LYS A 98 -0.30 14.04 9.44
N ASP A 99 0.69 14.72 9.99
CA ASP A 99 0.85 16.17 9.82
C ASP A 99 1.20 16.54 8.36
N LEU A 100 2.08 15.76 7.70
CA LEU A 100 2.45 16.00 6.31
C LEU A 100 1.32 15.68 5.33
N PHE A 101 0.53 14.65 5.57
CA PHE A 101 -0.67 14.38 4.78
C PHE A 101 -1.69 15.51 4.92
N GLN A 102 -1.91 15.99 6.13
CA GLN A 102 -2.80 17.12 6.40
C GLN A 102 -2.31 18.39 5.70
N GLU A 103 -1.01 18.68 5.78
CA GLU A 103 -0.39 19.82 5.11
C GLU A 103 -0.60 19.76 3.59
N VAL A 104 -0.36 18.61 2.96
CA VAL A 104 -0.55 18.42 1.52
C VAL A 104 -2.02 18.57 1.15
N PHE A 105 -2.93 17.97 1.93
CA PHE A 105 -4.36 18.08 1.70
C PHE A 105 -4.82 19.54 1.74
N GLU A 106 -4.50 20.27 2.79
CA GLU A 106 -4.92 21.66 2.97
C GLU A 106 -4.39 22.58 1.88
N LYS A 107 -3.11 22.43 1.53
CA LYS A 107 -2.45 23.33 0.57
C LYS A 107 -2.77 23.02 -0.89
N GLU A 108 -2.97 21.76 -1.25
CA GLU A 108 -2.98 21.33 -2.66
C GLU A 108 -4.31 20.70 -3.11
N PHE A 109 -5.10 20.13 -2.19
CA PHE A 109 -6.24 19.26 -2.53
C PHE A 109 -7.58 19.68 -1.95
N SER A 110 -7.65 20.46 -0.89
CA SER A 110 -8.88 20.81 -0.17
C SER A 110 -10.00 21.28 -1.11
N ASP A 111 -9.73 22.26 -1.98
CA ASP A 111 -10.72 22.78 -2.92
C ASP A 111 -11.13 21.76 -3.98
N LYS A 112 -10.19 20.94 -4.44
CA LYS A 112 -10.45 19.89 -5.43
C LYS A 112 -11.35 18.81 -4.86
N PHE A 113 -11.10 18.38 -3.62
CA PHE A 113 -11.91 17.40 -2.89
C PHE A 113 -13.30 17.92 -2.63
N LYS A 114 -13.43 19.17 -2.20
CA LYS A 114 -14.72 19.83 -2.01
C LYS A 114 -15.54 19.88 -3.32
N LYS A 115 -14.92 20.25 -4.44
CA LYS A 115 -15.56 20.25 -5.76
C LYS A 115 -15.97 18.86 -6.23
N ALA A 116 -15.20 17.84 -5.88
CA ALA A 116 -15.48 16.44 -6.22
C ALA A 116 -16.47 15.77 -5.24
N ASN A 117 -16.86 16.45 -4.17
CA ASN A 117 -17.69 15.94 -3.07
C ASN A 117 -17.12 14.65 -2.43
N ILE A 118 -15.81 14.65 -2.17
CA ILE A 118 -15.09 13.59 -1.47
C ILE A 118 -14.31 14.16 -0.28
N THR A 119 -13.92 13.27 0.65
CA THR A 119 -13.26 13.66 1.90
C THR A 119 -11.88 13.04 2.04
N TYR A 120 -11.06 13.68 2.87
CA TYR A 120 -9.84 13.11 3.43
C TYR A 120 -9.97 13.06 4.95
N GLU A 121 -9.61 11.94 5.55
CA GLU A 121 -9.55 11.77 7.00
C GLU A 121 -8.31 10.97 7.40
N HIS A 122 -7.75 11.32 8.58
CA HIS A 122 -6.80 10.47 9.27
C HIS A 122 -7.53 9.63 10.34
N ARG A 123 -7.22 8.35 10.41
CA ARG A 123 -7.78 7.41 11.39
C ARG A 123 -6.69 6.55 12.03
N LEU A 124 -6.96 5.96 13.18
CA LEU A 124 -6.07 4.95 13.74
C LEU A 124 -6.15 3.66 12.91
N ILE A 125 -5.03 2.95 12.81
CA ILE A 125 -4.94 1.73 11.99
C ILE A 125 -5.94 0.67 12.42
N ASP A 126 -6.12 0.47 13.72
CA ASP A 126 -7.09 -0.48 14.27
C ASP A 126 -8.54 -0.11 13.94
N ASP A 127 -8.89 1.19 13.92
CA ASP A 127 -10.19 1.67 13.48
C ASP A 127 -10.39 1.40 11.98
N MET A 128 -9.39 1.69 11.14
CA MET A 128 -9.47 1.42 9.70
C MET A 128 -9.58 -0.08 9.37
N VAL A 129 -8.93 -0.96 10.13
CA VAL A 129 -9.15 -2.41 10.01
C VAL A 129 -10.62 -2.76 10.26
N ALA A 130 -11.21 -2.21 11.32
CA ALA A 130 -12.62 -2.42 11.61
C ALA A 130 -13.55 -1.86 10.50
N CYS A 131 -13.19 -0.70 9.93
CA CYS A 131 -13.92 -0.12 8.80
C CYS A 131 -13.81 -0.99 7.54
N ALA A 132 -12.63 -1.51 7.23
CA ALA A 132 -12.41 -2.38 6.07
C ALA A 132 -13.25 -3.66 6.12
N MET A 133 -13.52 -4.18 7.31
CA MET A 133 -14.35 -5.36 7.52
C MET A 133 -15.86 -5.08 7.48
N LYS A 134 -16.28 -3.81 7.58
CA LYS A 134 -17.69 -3.42 7.73
C LYS A 134 -18.22 -2.55 6.61
N TRP A 135 -17.40 -1.73 6.00
CA TRP A 135 -17.83 -0.79 4.98
C TRP A 135 -17.95 -1.43 3.59
N ASN A 136 -18.76 -0.84 2.76
CA ASN A 136 -19.04 -1.33 1.41
C ASN A 136 -17.92 -1.07 0.38
N GLY A 137 -16.73 -0.64 0.81
CA GLY A 137 -15.63 -0.25 -0.09
C GLY A 137 -15.87 1.11 -0.77
N GLY A 138 -15.19 1.35 -1.89
CA GLY A 138 -15.26 2.62 -2.60
C GLY A 138 -14.43 3.74 -1.96
N TYR A 139 -13.25 3.40 -1.42
CA TYR A 139 -12.33 4.34 -0.81
C TYR A 139 -10.87 3.95 -1.04
N ILE A 140 -9.98 4.92 -0.85
CA ILE A 140 -8.54 4.72 -0.84
C ILE A 140 -8.07 4.67 0.62
N TRP A 141 -7.39 3.60 0.99
CA TRP A 141 -6.80 3.45 2.30
C TRP A 141 -5.28 3.60 2.20
N ALA A 142 -4.77 4.78 2.55
CA ALA A 142 -3.34 5.08 2.58
C ALA A 142 -2.71 4.52 3.85
N CYS A 143 -1.71 3.67 3.67
CA CYS A 143 -1.01 2.95 4.74
C CYS A 143 0.49 3.24 4.69
N LYS A 144 1.14 3.21 5.87
CA LYS A 144 2.59 3.08 5.94
C LYS A 144 3.06 1.76 5.32
N ASN A 145 4.36 1.62 5.14
CA ASN A 145 4.94 0.51 4.35
C ASN A 145 4.48 -0.88 4.85
N TYR A 146 4.75 -1.22 6.10
CA TYR A 146 4.38 -2.52 6.67
C TYR A 146 2.86 -2.69 6.79
N ASP A 147 2.16 -1.65 7.23
CA ASP A 147 0.70 -1.69 7.36
C ASP A 147 0.05 -1.98 5.99
N GLY A 148 0.54 -1.33 4.92
CA GLY A 148 0.04 -1.55 3.56
C GLY A 148 0.33 -2.94 3.02
N ASP A 149 1.50 -3.49 3.33
CA ASP A 149 1.87 -4.86 2.98
C ASP A 149 0.90 -5.89 3.60
N VAL A 150 0.73 -5.80 4.91
CA VAL A 150 -0.13 -6.74 5.66
C VAL A 150 -1.61 -6.55 5.33
N GLN A 151 -2.08 -5.30 5.25
CA GLN A 151 -3.51 -5.04 5.05
C GLN A 151 -3.96 -5.30 3.61
N SER A 152 -3.11 -5.13 2.60
CA SER A 152 -3.46 -5.51 1.23
C SER A 152 -3.76 -7.00 1.13
N ASP A 153 -2.92 -7.84 1.71
CA ASP A 153 -3.13 -9.29 1.73
C ASP A 153 -4.32 -9.69 2.60
N THR A 154 -4.49 -9.07 3.77
CA THR A 154 -5.62 -9.36 4.68
C THR A 154 -6.95 -9.06 4.00
N VAL A 155 -7.08 -7.91 3.36
CA VAL A 155 -8.30 -7.52 2.65
C VAL A 155 -8.52 -8.42 1.44
N ALA A 156 -7.48 -8.73 0.65
CA ALA A 156 -7.59 -9.61 -0.50
C ALA A 156 -8.07 -11.01 -0.10
N GLN A 157 -7.54 -11.58 0.97
CA GLN A 157 -7.97 -12.89 1.49
C GLN A 157 -9.39 -12.85 2.10
N GLY A 158 -9.74 -11.75 2.75
CA GLY A 158 -11.07 -11.60 3.37
C GLY A 158 -12.21 -11.46 2.36
N PHE A 159 -11.96 -10.87 1.19
CA PHE A 159 -12.98 -10.58 0.18
C PHE A 159 -12.79 -11.34 -1.15
N GLY A 160 -11.79 -12.18 -1.26
CA GLY A 160 -11.53 -12.92 -2.48
C GLY A 160 -10.29 -13.80 -2.38
N SER A 161 -9.32 -13.55 -3.24
CA SER A 161 -8.06 -14.29 -3.30
C SER A 161 -6.93 -13.37 -3.71
N LEU A 162 -5.74 -13.62 -3.20
CA LEU A 162 -4.50 -12.97 -3.67
C LEU A 162 -4.32 -13.08 -5.19
N GLY A 163 -4.78 -14.18 -5.79
CA GLY A 163 -4.73 -14.39 -7.25
C GLY A 163 -5.56 -13.39 -8.06
N LEU A 164 -6.44 -12.62 -7.43
CA LEU A 164 -7.25 -11.56 -8.06
C LEU A 164 -6.70 -10.16 -7.78
N MET A 165 -5.68 -10.03 -6.95
CA MET A 165 -5.08 -8.75 -6.59
C MET A 165 -4.02 -8.35 -7.61
N THR A 166 -4.02 -7.06 -7.96
CA THR A 166 -3.02 -6.44 -8.83
C THR A 166 -2.30 -5.35 -8.05
N SER A 167 -0.99 -5.29 -8.18
CA SER A 167 -0.15 -4.22 -7.65
C SER A 167 0.15 -3.18 -8.72
N VAL A 168 0.11 -1.91 -8.34
CA VAL A 168 0.45 -0.78 -9.21
C VAL A 168 1.35 0.17 -8.46
N LEU A 169 2.58 0.38 -8.95
CA LEU A 169 3.42 1.50 -8.56
C LEU A 169 3.03 2.73 -9.37
N MET A 170 2.85 3.86 -8.70
CA MET A 170 2.41 5.09 -9.34
C MET A 170 3.31 6.27 -8.94
N SER A 171 3.71 7.08 -9.92
CA SER A 171 4.37 8.36 -9.66
C SER A 171 3.43 9.35 -8.95
N PRO A 172 3.96 10.32 -8.16
CA PRO A 172 3.14 11.27 -7.41
C PRO A 172 2.17 12.10 -8.26
N ASP A 173 2.54 12.36 -9.52
CA ASP A 173 1.71 13.08 -10.50
C ASP A 173 0.71 12.17 -11.25
N GLY A 174 0.75 10.87 -11.00
CA GLY A 174 -0.11 9.88 -11.61
C GLY A 174 0.14 9.61 -13.11
N LYS A 175 1.24 10.12 -13.69
CA LYS A 175 1.53 9.98 -15.12
C LYS A 175 2.24 8.70 -15.47
N THR A 176 3.04 8.17 -14.56
CA THR A 176 3.79 6.93 -14.76
C THR A 176 3.26 5.87 -13.84
N VAL A 177 2.97 4.69 -14.37
CA VAL A 177 2.59 3.51 -13.59
C VAL A 177 3.36 2.29 -14.06
N GLU A 178 3.65 1.42 -13.12
CA GLU A 178 4.13 0.06 -13.33
C GLU A 178 3.12 -0.88 -12.69
N SER A 179 2.60 -1.82 -13.46
CA SER A 179 1.61 -2.78 -12.98
C SER A 179 2.20 -4.18 -12.98
N GLU A 180 1.95 -4.92 -11.92
CA GLU A 180 2.42 -6.30 -11.76
C GLU A 180 1.36 -7.18 -11.08
N ALA A 181 1.54 -8.50 -11.18
CA ALA A 181 0.80 -9.42 -10.33
C ALA A 181 1.27 -9.27 -8.88
N ALA A 182 0.32 -9.16 -7.95
CA ALA A 182 0.64 -8.90 -6.54
C ALA A 182 1.16 -10.11 -5.76
N HIS A 183 1.56 -11.19 -6.45
CA HIS A 183 2.08 -12.41 -5.85
C HIS A 183 3.43 -12.79 -6.46
N GLY A 184 4.21 -13.62 -5.75
CA GLY A 184 5.50 -14.11 -6.20
C GLY A 184 5.39 -15.12 -7.38
N THR A 185 6.55 -15.57 -7.85
CA THR A 185 6.69 -16.42 -9.04
C THR A 185 6.25 -17.88 -8.84
N VAL A 186 5.74 -18.26 -7.65
CA VAL A 186 5.26 -19.61 -7.32
C VAL A 186 6.26 -20.71 -7.68
N THR A 187 7.51 -20.52 -7.31
CA THR A 187 8.65 -21.41 -7.64
C THR A 187 8.43 -22.86 -7.26
N ARG A 188 7.61 -23.14 -6.23
CA ARG A 188 7.26 -24.51 -5.81
C ARG A 188 6.48 -25.22 -6.94
N HIS A 189 5.48 -24.57 -7.53
CA HIS A 189 4.69 -25.14 -8.63
C HIS A 189 5.55 -25.39 -9.87
N TYR A 190 6.45 -24.47 -10.21
CA TYR A 190 7.38 -24.64 -11.32
C TYR A 190 8.30 -25.86 -11.11
N ARG A 191 8.85 -26.04 -9.92
CA ARG A 191 9.66 -27.24 -9.57
C ARG A 191 8.85 -28.54 -9.66
N MET A 192 7.59 -28.52 -9.24
CA MET A 192 6.70 -29.68 -9.38
C MET A 192 6.43 -29.98 -10.86
N HIS A 193 6.18 -28.96 -11.68
CA HIS A 193 6.01 -29.10 -13.12
C HIS A 193 7.26 -29.70 -13.77
N GLN A 194 8.46 -29.24 -13.43
CA GLN A 194 9.72 -29.82 -13.93
C GLN A 194 9.89 -31.31 -13.56
N GLN A 195 9.27 -31.77 -12.49
CA GLN A 195 9.24 -33.19 -12.06
C GLN A 195 8.13 -33.99 -12.76
N GLY A 196 7.42 -33.43 -13.72
CA GLY A 196 6.30 -34.07 -14.40
C GLY A 196 5.04 -34.23 -13.53
N LYS A 197 4.93 -33.52 -12.40
CA LYS A 197 3.74 -33.54 -11.56
C LYS A 197 2.69 -32.58 -12.11
N GLU A 198 1.42 -32.95 -11.92
CA GLU A 198 0.32 -32.05 -12.25
C GLU A 198 0.36 -30.79 -11.39
N THR A 199 0.23 -29.65 -12.04
CA THR A 199 0.20 -28.34 -11.38
C THR A 199 -0.83 -27.45 -12.06
N SER A 200 -1.45 -26.54 -11.30
CA SER A 200 -2.35 -25.52 -11.82
C SER A 200 -1.73 -24.13 -11.62
N THR A 201 -2.07 -23.20 -12.51
CA THR A 201 -1.68 -21.80 -12.40
C THR A 201 -2.91 -20.91 -12.61
N ASN A 202 -2.94 -19.77 -11.92
CA ASN A 202 -3.98 -18.77 -12.07
C ASN A 202 -3.38 -17.53 -12.75
N PRO A 203 -3.71 -17.23 -14.02
CA PRO A 203 -3.15 -16.10 -14.77
C PRO A 203 -3.86 -14.77 -14.49
N ILE A 204 -4.93 -14.73 -13.70
CA ILE A 204 -5.82 -13.57 -13.56
C ILE A 204 -5.06 -12.31 -13.10
N ALA A 205 -4.19 -12.45 -12.10
CA ALA A 205 -3.42 -11.30 -11.60
C ALA A 205 -2.50 -10.71 -12.69
N SER A 206 -1.91 -11.57 -13.55
CA SER A 206 -1.09 -11.12 -14.69
C SER A 206 -1.94 -10.45 -15.77
N ILE A 207 -3.12 -11.00 -16.06
CA ILE A 207 -4.08 -10.39 -16.99
C ILE A 207 -4.48 -8.99 -16.47
N PHE A 208 -4.83 -8.88 -15.19
CA PHE A 208 -5.22 -7.61 -14.59
C PHE A 208 -4.07 -6.60 -14.54
N ALA A 209 -2.81 -7.03 -14.38
CA ALA A 209 -1.66 -6.16 -14.51
C ALA A 209 -1.61 -5.51 -15.90
N TRP A 210 -1.78 -6.29 -16.97
CA TRP A 210 -1.85 -5.78 -18.34
C TRP A 210 -3.03 -4.84 -18.54
N THR A 211 -4.25 -5.21 -18.13
CA THR A 211 -5.43 -4.37 -18.33
C THR A 211 -5.33 -3.06 -17.56
N ARG A 212 -4.74 -3.04 -16.36
CA ARG A 212 -4.49 -1.80 -15.61
C ARG A 212 -3.50 -0.88 -16.34
N GLY A 213 -2.41 -1.43 -16.86
CA GLY A 213 -1.45 -0.66 -17.65
C GLY A 213 -2.07 -0.11 -18.94
N LEU A 214 -2.82 -0.91 -19.68
CA LEU A 214 -3.51 -0.50 -20.91
C LEU A 214 -4.58 0.55 -20.63
N ALA A 215 -5.40 0.38 -19.59
CA ALA A 215 -6.40 1.37 -19.19
C ALA A 215 -5.76 2.71 -18.79
N HIS A 216 -4.61 2.67 -18.09
CA HIS A 216 -3.86 3.87 -17.76
C HIS A 216 -3.33 4.57 -19.02
N ARG A 217 -2.75 3.81 -19.96
CA ARG A 217 -2.30 4.32 -21.26
C ARG A 217 -3.45 4.94 -22.04
N GLY A 218 -4.60 4.25 -22.10
CA GLY A 218 -5.80 4.77 -22.73
C GLY A 218 -6.26 6.11 -22.17
N LYS A 219 -6.18 6.29 -20.85
CA LYS A 219 -6.50 7.59 -20.20
C LYS A 219 -5.53 8.70 -20.60
N LEU A 220 -4.23 8.40 -20.67
CA LEU A 220 -3.22 9.40 -21.07
C LEU A 220 -3.36 9.83 -22.53
N ASP A 221 -3.80 8.93 -23.41
CA ASP A 221 -3.98 9.18 -24.84
C ASP A 221 -5.40 9.64 -25.21
N GLY A 222 -6.34 9.66 -24.26
CA GLY A 222 -7.76 9.90 -24.57
C GLY A 222 -8.39 8.79 -25.42
N ASN A 223 -7.87 7.56 -25.34
CA ASN A 223 -8.36 6.40 -26.10
C ASN A 223 -9.39 5.62 -25.30
N GLU A 224 -10.66 5.98 -25.49
CA GLU A 224 -11.80 5.36 -24.80
C GLU A 224 -12.00 3.89 -25.22
N GLU A 225 -11.66 3.50 -26.44
CA GLU A 225 -11.77 2.11 -26.89
C GLU A 225 -10.82 1.19 -26.13
N LEU A 226 -9.58 1.65 -25.88
CA LEU A 226 -8.60 0.92 -25.11
C LEU A 226 -9.01 0.78 -23.65
N ILE A 227 -9.60 1.84 -23.05
CA ILE A 227 -10.13 1.81 -21.68
C ILE A 227 -11.26 0.77 -21.61
N LYS A 228 -12.21 0.81 -22.54
CA LYS A 228 -13.35 -0.12 -22.61
C LYS A 228 -12.92 -1.57 -22.84
N PHE A 229 -11.96 -1.79 -23.74
CA PHE A 229 -11.39 -3.12 -23.97
C PHE A 229 -10.80 -3.71 -22.68
N SER A 230 -10.02 -2.93 -21.96
CA SER A 230 -9.42 -3.35 -20.69
C SER A 230 -10.47 -3.69 -19.63
N ALA A 231 -11.50 -2.87 -19.51
CA ALA A 231 -12.60 -3.11 -18.57
C ALA A 231 -13.40 -4.37 -18.91
N ASN A 232 -13.70 -4.60 -20.18
CA ASN A 232 -14.41 -5.80 -20.65
C ASN A 232 -13.65 -7.10 -20.33
N ILE A 233 -12.33 -7.10 -20.50
CA ILE A 233 -11.51 -8.28 -20.16
C ILE A 233 -11.60 -8.56 -18.64
N GLU A 234 -11.50 -7.52 -17.79
CA GLU A 234 -11.61 -7.70 -16.36
C GLU A 234 -12.99 -8.24 -15.96
N GLU A 235 -14.06 -7.71 -16.54
CA GLU A 235 -15.44 -8.14 -16.27
C GLU A 235 -15.64 -9.61 -16.64
N VAL A 236 -15.21 -10.03 -17.84
CA VAL A 236 -15.29 -11.43 -18.28
C VAL A 236 -14.50 -12.36 -17.35
N CYS A 237 -13.31 -11.97 -16.94
CA CYS A 237 -12.53 -12.75 -15.97
C CYS A 237 -13.26 -12.92 -14.64
N ILE A 238 -13.86 -11.85 -14.11
CA ILE A 238 -14.61 -11.88 -12.84
C ILE A 238 -15.84 -12.79 -12.97
N GLU A 239 -16.62 -12.63 -14.01
CA GLU A 239 -17.81 -13.45 -14.27
C GLU A 239 -17.47 -14.94 -14.41
N THR A 240 -16.40 -15.26 -15.15
CA THR A 240 -15.93 -16.63 -15.30
C THR A 240 -15.49 -17.22 -13.96
N CYS A 241 -14.71 -16.48 -13.17
CA CYS A 241 -14.30 -16.92 -11.83
C CYS A 241 -15.51 -17.18 -10.91
N LEU A 242 -16.50 -16.29 -10.93
CA LEU A 242 -17.72 -16.45 -10.11
C LEU A 242 -18.52 -17.70 -10.51
N LEU A 243 -18.62 -18.01 -11.79
CA LEU A 243 -19.29 -19.21 -12.28
C LEU A 243 -18.61 -20.50 -11.78
N TYR A 244 -17.29 -20.54 -11.74
CA TYR A 244 -16.54 -21.74 -11.32
C TYR A 244 -16.37 -21.87 -9.80
N THR A 245 -16.49 -20.78 -9.05
CA THR A 245 -16.34 -20.76 -7.59
C THR A 245 -17.65 -20.79 -6.83
N SER A 246 -18.78 -20.67 -7.52
CA SER A 246 -20.10 -20.91 -6.90
C SER A 246 -20.16 -22.35 -6.38
N PRO A 247 -20.54 -22.58 -5.09
CA PRO A 247 -20.70 -23.94 -4.61
C PRO A 247 -21.75 -24.62 -5.47
N SER A 248 -21.37 -25.77 -6.06
CA SER A 248 -22.31 -26.62 -6.78
C SER A 248 -23.51 -26.88 -5.86
N PRO A 249 -24.74 -26.68 -6.31
CA PRO A 249 -25.88 -27.05 -5.53
C PRO A 249 -25.79 -28.55 -5.19
N ARG A 250 -25.69 -28.85 -3.90
CA ARG A 250 -25.75 -30.21 -3.38
C ARG A 250 -27.18 -30.70 -3.41
#